data_360e98aedb9f8d2cddfa68d43669b4e5
#
_entry.id   360e98aedb9f8d2cddfa68d43669b4e5
#
_cell.length_a   1.000
_cell.length_b   1.000
_cell.length_c   1.000
_cell.angle_alpha   90.00
_cell.angle_beta   90.00
_cell.angle_gamma   90.00
#
_symmetry.space_group_name_H-M   'P 1'
#
loop_
_entity.id
_entity.type
_entity.pdbx_description
1 polymer ?
#
loop_
_entity_poly.entity_id
_entity_poly.type
_entity_poly.pdbx_seq_one_letter_code
_entity_poly.pdbx_strand_id
1 'polypeptide(L)'
;TTSSIESFGGYWYSGLNIHAGACVNGQWAGVDKTGVNVGANSTVELVSKTLKVSKTRNWQSIDCIADVRVNGYAGGFSQVHVAVDVPPKPSHTVSYNANGGSGAPGSATKWYGEDFYISNQKPTRANHVFQYWATAANGSGTRYNPGQRYLPDANVTLYAVWKLATKPPTIQSFTAQRVDEAGVPDSNGTMVRFTAQWRVDTTGDSANACTSLRFGYKNANGAWTDYDPVVNDGTSGTTTIDAGPFSTGASHQLRVTLSDKYTTVSSVTT
;
A
#
# COMPACT_ATOMS: atom_id res chain seq x y z
N THR A 1 31.50 13.37 -28.10
CA THR A 1 31.95 13.97 -29.38
C THR A 1 33.47 13.97 -29.42
N THR A 2 34.01 13.59 -30.52
CA THR A 2 35.46 13.56 -30.77
C THR A 2 35.78 14.30 -32.03
N SER A 3 36.81 15.18 -32.01
CA SER A 3 37.40 15.78 -33.19
C SER A 3 38.64 14.98 -33.59
N SER A 4 38.71 14.62 -34.83
CA SER A 4 39.85 13.92 -35.42
C SER A 4 40.21 14.51 -36.79
N ILE A 5 41.41 14.23 -37.23
CA ILE A 5 41.84 14.48 -38.59
C ILE A 5 42.19 13.17 -39.27
N GLU A 6 41.77 13.04 -40.52
CA GLU A 6 41.98 11.83 -41.31
C GLU A 6 42.60 12.17 -42.64
N SER A 7 43.48 11.31 -43.13
CA SER A 7 44.08 11.39 -44.43
C SER A 7 43.55 10.29 -45.35
N PHE A 8 43.10 10.68 -46.52
CA PHE A 8 42.65 9.79 -47.59
C PHE A 8 43.61 9.83 -48.79
N GLY A 9 43.60 8.78 -49.58
CA GLY A 9 44.29 8.76 -50.87
C GLY A 9 45.81 8.61 -50.81
N GLY A 10 46.36 8.07 -49.69
CA GLY A 10 47.77 7.78 -49.60
C GLY A 10 48.68 8.96 -49.29
N TYR A 11 48.15 10.11 -48.97
CA TYR A 11 48.92 11.30 -48.63
C TYR A 11 49.38 11.29 -47.17
N TRP A 12 50.56 11.86 -46.92
CA TRP A 12 51.14 12.11 -45.61
C TRP A 12 51.12 13.60 -45.31
N TYR A 13 50.71 13.96 -44.10
CA TYR A 13 50.80 15.33 -43.62
C TYR A 13 51.69 15.37 -42.38
N SER A 14 52.60 16.33 -42.32
CA SER A 14 53.53 16.48 -41.18
C SER A 14 53.62 17.90 -40.71
N GLY A 15 53.89 18.11 -39.45
CA GLY A 15 54.12 19.41 -38.86
C GLY A 15 52.89 20.33 -38.85
N LEU A 16 51.68 19.77 -38.87
CA LEU A 16 50.45 20.55 -38.88
C LEU A 16 50.21 21.25 -37.53
N ASN A 17 49.83 22.54 -37.61
CA ASN A 17 49.33 23.27 -36.46
C ASN A 17 47.79 23.27 -36.51
N ILE A 18 47.16 22.65 -35.52
CA ILE A 18 45.74 22.32 -35.54
C ILE A 18 45.06 22.89 -34.29
N HIS A 19 43.95 23.59 -34.48
CA HIS A 19 42.96 23.84 -33.44
C HIS A 19 41.83 22.84 -33.62
N ALA A 20 41.48 22.15 -32.55
CA ALA A 20 40.36 21.20 -32.53
C ALA A 20 39.44 21.45 -31.37
N GLY A 21 38.14 21.36 -31.60
CA GLY A 21 37.08 21.52 -30.61
C GLY A 21 36.12 20.35 -30.61
N ALA A 22 35.64 20.00 -29.43
CA ALA A 22 34.55 19.06 -29.23
C ALA A 22 33.53 19.65 -28.25
N CYS A 23 32.28 19.72 -28.64
CA CYS A 23 31.21 20.31 -27.85
C CYS A 23 30.06 19.30 -27.66
N VAL A 24 29.50 19.26 -26.46
CA VAL A 24 28.26 18.56 -26.19
C VAL A 24 27.37 19.50 -25.40
N ASN A 25 26.18 19.77 -25.91
CA ASN A 25 25.18 20.65 -25.27
C ASN A 25 25.78 21.99 -24.80
N GLY A 26 26.54 22.67 -25.68
CA GLY A 26 27.16 23.97 -25.39
C GLY A 26 28.43 23.93 -24.53
N GLN A 27 28.82 22.76 -24.01
CA GLN A 27 30.05 22.61 -23.24
C GLN A 27 31.21 22.18 -24.13
N TRP A 28 32.20 23.06 -24.29
CA TRP A 28 33.35 22.88 -25.14
C TRP A 28 34.56 22.29 -24.42
N ALA A 29 35.30 21.49 -25.15
CA ALA A 29 36.72 21.20 -24.91
C ALA A 29 37.48 21.51 -26.17
N GLY A 30 38.50 22.32 -26.09
CA GLY A 30 39.33 22.69 -27.22
C GLY A 30 40.81 22.43 -26.93
N VAL A 31 41.58 22.20 -27.99
CA VAL A 31 43.01 21.99 -27.88
C VAL A 31 43.71 22.57 -29.13
N ASP A 32 44.87 23.23 -28.93
CA ASP A 32 45.81 23.57 -29.97
C ASP A 32 46.94 22.54 -29.94
N LYS A 33 47.18 21.93 -31.09
CA LYS A 33 48.29 20.96 -31.27
C LYS A 33 49.21 21.45 -32.39
N THR A 34 50.50 21.39 -32.14
CA THR A 34 51.53 21.69 -33.10
C THR A 34 52.32 20.45 -33.48
N GLY A 35 52.84 20.44 -34.72
CA GLY A 35 53.64 19.31 -35.19
C GLY A 35 52.86 17.98 -35.33
N VAL A 36 51.55 18.05 -35.56
CA VAL A 36 50.71 16.86 -35.76
C VAL A 36 51.07 16.20 -37.09
N ASN A 37 51.33 14.89 -37.05
CA ASN A 37 51.58 14.10 -38.23
C ASN A 37 50.44 13.13 -38.48
N VAL A 38 49.95 13.06 -39.72
CA VAL A 38 48.86 12.17 -40.13
C VAL A 38 49.39 11.27 -41.23
N GLY A 39 49.46 9.98 -40.93
CA GLY A 39 49.92 8.98 -41.92
C GLY A 39 48.90 8.77 -43.02
N ALA A 40 49.35 8.20 -44.15
CA ALA A 40 48.47 7.86 -45.25
C ALA A 40 47.34 6.92 -44.76
N ASN A 41 46.09 7.26 -45.14
CA ASN A 41 44.89 6.50 -44.75
C ASN A 41 44.80 6.25 -43.23
N SER A 42 45.18 7.24 -42.42
CA SER A 42 45.15 7.11 -40.95
C SER A 42 44.33 8.25 -40.32
N THR A 43 43.85 8.00 -39.11
CA THR A 43 43.09 8.96 -38.31
C THR A 43 43.88 9.28 -37.04
N VAL A 44 43.93 10.56 -36.67
CA VAL A 44 44.50 11.04 -35.41
C VAL A 44 43.39 11.71 -34.59
N GLU A 45 43.11 11.20 -33.41
CA GLU A 45 42.22 11.84 -32.47
C GLU A 45 42.88 13.06 -31.84
N LEU A 46 42.23 14.21 -31.90
CA LEU A 46 42.74 15.47 -31.39
C LEU A 46 42.18 15.81 -30.00
N VAL A 47 40.88 15.77 -29.86
CA VAL A 47 40.19 16.06 -28.59
C VAL A 47 38.88 15.33 -28.53
N SER A 48 38.46 14.94 -27.29
CA SER A 48 37.12 14.38 -27.05
C SER A 48 36.46 15.07 -25.88
N LYS A 49 35.13 15.13 -25.91
CA LYS A 49 34.29 15.64 -24.83
C LYS A 49 33.16 14.65 -24.52
N THR A 50 33.08 14.24 -23.26
CA THR A 50 31.98 13.42 -22.75
C THR A 50 31.17 14.21 -21.76
N LEU A 51 29.85 14.14 -21.87
CA LEU A 51 28.90 14.74 -20.94
C LEU A 51 27.89 13.68 -20.49
N LYS A 52 27.66 13.60 -19.16
CA LYS A 52 26.55 12.81 -18.61
C LYS A 52 25.29 13.65 -18.66
N VAL A 53 24.27 13.18 -19.39
CA VAL A 53 22.99 13.85 -19.53
C VAL A 53 21.93 13.10 -18.74
N SER A 54 21.23 13.80 -17.84
CA SER A 54 20.10 13.23 -17.10
C SER A 54 18.88 13.16 -18.01
N LYS A 55 18.23 12.01 -18.08
CA LYS A 55 16.96 11.85 -18.80
C LYS A 55 15.84 12.64 -18.13
N THR A 56 15.01 13.31 -18.91
CA THR A 56 13.79 13.98 -18.49
C THR A 56 12.56 13.12 -18.79
N ARG A 57 11.37 13.61 -18.48
CA ARG A 57 10.10 12.94 -18.84
C ARG A 57 9.78 13.03 -20.33
N ASN A 58 10.43 13.91 -21.05
CA ASN A 58 10.25 14.14 -22.48
C ASN A 58 11.51 13.76 -23.26
N TRP A 59 11.35 13.54 -24.55
CA TRP A 59 12.46 13.47 -25.49
C TRP A 59 13.32 14.74 -25.41
N GLN A 60 14.62 14.56 -25.48
CA GLN A 60 15.60 15.63 -25.53
C GLN A 60 16.46 15.43 -26.77
N SER A 61 16.82 16.52 -27.46
CA SER A 61 17.84 16.49 -28.47
C SER A 61 19.08 17.18 -27.92
N ILE A 62 20.22 16.52 -28.00
CA ILE A 62 21.51 17.03 -27.54
C ILE A 62 22.35 17.35 -28.78
N ASP A 63 22.74 18.62 -28.89
CA ASP A 63 23.62 19.06 -29.96
C ASP A 63 25.07 18.67 -29.63
N CYS A 64 25.69 17.94 -30.57
CA CYS A 64 27.07 17.50 -30.51
C CYS A 64 27.82 18.10 -31.69
N ILE A 65 28.86 18.89 -31.41
CA ILE A 65 29.65 19.56 -32.39
C ILE A 65 31.09 19.07 -32.31
N ALA A 66 31.69 18.83 -33.46
CA ALA A 66 33.13 18.64 -33.58
C ALA A 66 33.67 19.58 -34.63
N ASP A 67 34.73 20.33 -34.33
CA ASP A 67 35.39 21.18 -35.26
C ASP A 67 36.92 20.94 -35.34
N VAL A 68 37.48 21.19 -36.47
CA VAL A 68 38.93 21.14 -36.69
C VAL A 68 39.30 22.30 -37.60
N ARG A 69 40.33 23.05 -37.23
CA ARG A 69 40.95 24.09 -38.04
C ARG A 69 42.45 23.78 -38.20
N VAL A 70 42.90 23.69 -39.44
CA VAL A 70 44.33 23.52 -39.76
C VAL A 70 44.87 24.88 -40.18
N ASN A 71 45.81 25.45 -39.41
CA ASN A 71 46.38 26.76 -39.65
C ASN A 71 47.32 26.72 -40.89
N GLY A 72 47.20 27.72 -41.73
CA GLY A 72 48.02 27.85 -42.93
C GLY A 72 47.51 27.14 -44.20
N TYR A 73 46.36 26.49 -44.13
CA TYR A 73 45.68 25.86 -45.25
C TYR A 73 44.41 26.61 -45.62
N ALA A 74 44.28 27.03 -46.84
CA ALA A 74 43.05 27.62 -47.37
C ALA A 74 41.93 26.55 -47.31
N GLY A 75 40.82 26.85 -46.61
CA GLY A 75 39.74 25.90 -46.41
C GLY A 75 39.96 24.86 -45.30
N GLY A 76 41.01 25.01 -44.46
CA GLY A 76 41.33 24.08 -43.38
C GLY A 76 40.42 24.16 -42.16
N PHE A 77 39.13 24.46 -42.30
CA PHE A 77 38.12 24.40 -41.26
C PHE A 77 37.04 23.41 -41.65
N SER A 78 36.74 22.51 -40.77
CA SER A 78 35.62 21.60 -40.90
C SER A 78 34.87 21.55 -39.56
N GLN A 79 33.56 21.59 -39.65
CA GLN A 79 32.67 21.44 -38.48
C GLN A 79 31.55 20.46 -38.80
N VAL A 80 31.27 19.58 -37.86
CA VAL A 80 30.17 18.61 -37.93
C VAL A 80 29.24 18.85 -36.78
N HIS A 81 27.95 18.95 -37.08
CA HIS A 81 26.88 18.99 -36.13
C HIS A 81 26.08 17.69 -36.18
N VAL A 82 25.86 17.08 -35.04
CA VAL A 82 25.03 15.89 -34.89
C VAL A 82 24.08 16.08 -33.72
N ALA A 83 22.79 16.02 -33.98
CA ALA A 83 21.79 15.95 -32.94
C ALA A 83 21.64 14.50 -32.46
N VAL A 84 21.77 14.29 -31.18
CA VAL A 84 21.59 12.98 -30.54
C VAL A 84 20.32 13.01 -29.73
N ASP A 85 19.36 12.16 -30.10
CA ASP A 85 18.11 12.05 -29.40
C ASP A 85 18.26 11.19 -28.12
N VAL A 86 17.89 11.78 -26.99
CA VAL A 86 17.89 11.10 -25.69
C VAL A 86 16.45 10.73 -25.33
N PRO A 87 16.12 9.44 -25.25
CA PRO A 87 14.76 9.01 -24.92
C PRO A 87 14.39 9.42 -23.50
N PRO A 88 13.09 9.59 -23.24
CA PRO A 88 12.59 9.98 -21.92
C PRO A 88 12.94 8.93 -20.85
N LYS A 89 12.76 9.31 -19.58
CA LYS A 89 12.81 8.36 -18.47
C LYS A 89 11.80 7.23 -18.69
N PRO A 90 12.13 6.00 -18.35
CA PRO A 90 11.14 4.93 -18.27
C PRO A 90 10.01 5.31 -17.29
N SER A 91 8.80 4.89 -17.60
CA SER A 91 7.64 5.08 -16.74
C SER A 91 6.94 3.76 -16.50
N HIS A 92 6.25 3.67 -15.37
CA HIS A 92 5.52 2.51 -14.90
C HIS A 92 4.10 2.92 -14.51
N THR A 93 3.15 2.03 -14.73
CA THR A 93 1.75 2.26 -14.38
C THR A 93 1.46 1.66 -13.01
N VAL A 94 0.91 2.47 -12.11
CA VAL A 94 0.32 2.04 -10.83
C VAL A 94 -1.19 2.11 -10.98
N SER A 95 -1.84 0.95 -11.01
CA SER A 95 -3.29 0.80 -11.15
C SER A 95 -3.91 0.39 -9.82
N TYR A 96 -5.20 0.71 -9.63
CA TYR A 96 -5.95 0.38 -8.43
C TYR A 96 -7.19 -0.43 -8.79
N ASN A 97 -7.47 -1.46 -8.01
CA ASN A 97 -8.63 -2.31 -8.13
C ASN A 97 -9.39 -2.33 -6.80
N ALA A 98 -10.65 -1.94 -6.82
CA ALA A 98 -11.49 -1.91 -5.63
C ALA A 98 -11.80 -3.31 -5.05
N ASN A 99 -11.47 -4.40 -5.75
CA ASN A 99 -11.57 -5.79 -5.30
C ASN A 99 -12.93 -6.11 -4.66
N GLY A 100 -13.97 -5.92 -5.44
CA GLY A 100 -15.38 -6.11 -5.03
C GLY A 100 -16.01 -4.90 -4.35
N GLY A 101 -15.32 -3.76 -4.27
CA GLY A 101 -15.85 -2.45 -3.90
C GLY A 101 -16.01 -1.52 -5.10
N SER A 102 -16.12 -0.22 -4.84
CA SER A 102 -16.25 0.85 -5.82
C SER A 102 -15.39 2.06 -5.41
N GLY A 103 -15.16 3.00 -6.36
CA GLY A 103 -14.44 4.24 -6.06
C GLY A 103 -12.93 4.05 -5.87
N ALA A 104 -12.31 3.06 -6.53
CA ALA A 104 -10.84 2.98 -6.58
C ALA A 104 -10.25 4.20 -7.31
N PRO A 105 -9.05 4.66 -6.94
CA PRO A 105 -8.35 5.70 -7.68
C PRO A 105 -8.12 5.31 -9.14
N GLY A 106 -8.03 6.29 -10.02
CA GLY A 106 -7.53 6.09 -11.38
C GLY A 106 -6.06 5.68 -11.40
N SER A 107 -5.64 5.05 -12.50
CA SER A 107 -4.23 4.70 -12.69
C SER A 107 -3.34 5.95 -12.74
N ALA A 108 -2.13 5.84 -12.22
CA ALA A 108 -1.15 6.91 -12.18
C ALA A 108 0.20 6.45 -12.75
N THR A 109 0.99 7.40 -13.24
CA THR A 109 2.31 7.13 -13.82
C THR A 109 3.41 7.39 -12.79
N LYS A 110 4.24 6.39 -12.54
CA LYS A 110 5.49 6.49 -11.79
C LYS A 110 6.66 6.60 -12.76
N TRP A 111 7.46 7.64 -12.63
CA TRP A 111 8.67 7.83 -13.42
C TRP A 111 9.89 7.20 -12.70
N TYR A 112 10.77 6.58 -13.47
CA TYR A 112 11.99 5.96 -12.96
C TYR A 112 12.83 6.94 -12.11
N GLY A 113 13.20 6.51 -10.91
CA GLY A 113 14.02 7.29 -9.97
C GLY A 113 13.31 8.50 -9.36
N GLU A 114 11.99 8.66 -9.54
CA GLU A 114 11.20 9.72 -8.91
C GLU A 114 10.34 9.18 -7.78
N ASP A 115 10.06 10.03 -6.79
CA ASP A 115 9.17 9.66 -5.70
C ASP A 115 7.73 9.52 -6.21
N PHE A 116 7.09 8.47 -5.76
CA PHE A 116 5.68 8.21 -6.03
C PHE A 116 5.00 7.79 -4.73
N TYR A 117 3.79 8.29 -4.49
CA TYR A 117 3.01 7.98 -3.31
C TYR A 117 1.68 7.35 -3.70
N ILE A 118 1.31 6.29 -2.98
CA ILE A 118 0.02 5.63 -3.13
C ILE A 118 -1.11 6.62 -2.87
N SER A 119 -2.16 6.59 -3.67
CA SER A 119 -3.30 7.48 -3.51
C SER A 119 -3.90 7.42 -2.11
N ASN A 120 -4.26 8.59 -1.56
CA ASN A 120 -4.98 8.69 -0.29
C ASN A 120 -6.46 8.34 -0.42
N GLN A 121 -7.00 8.28 -1.63
CA GLN A 121 -8.37 7.89 -1.88
C GLN A 121 -8.60 6.43 -1.49
N LYS A 122 -9.61 6.19 -0.66
CA LYS A 122 -10.02 4.86 -0.21
C LYS A 122 -11.29 4.46 -0.97
N PRO A 123 -11.34 3.25 -1.52
CA PRO A 123 -12.56 2.72 -2.11
C PRO A 123 -13.58 2.40 -1.02
N THR A 124 -14.82 2.14 -1.42
CA THR A 124 -15.92 1.75 -0.53
C THR A 124 -16.46 0.38 -0.92
N ARG A 125 -16.94 -0.37 0.07
CA ARG A 125 -17.62 -1.64 -0.13
C ARG A 125 -18.69 -1.81 0.95
N ALA A 126 -19.90 -2.18 0.55
CA ALA A 126 -21.00 -2.40 1.50
C ALA A 126 -20.59 -3.40 2.60
N ASN A 127 -20.90 -3.06 3.85
CA ASN A 127 -20.61 -3.87 5.03
C ASN A 127 -19.13 -4.24 5.25
N HIS A 128 -18.21 -3.48 4.66
CA HIS A 128 -16.77 -3.72 4.84
C HIS A 128 -16.03 -2.42 5.13
N VAL A 129 -14.91 -2.54 5.84
CA VAL A 129 -13.96 -1.46 6.11
C VAL A 129 -12.70 -1.72 5.30
N PHE A 130 -12.28 -0.72 4.54
CA PHE A 130 -11.01 -0.76 3.82
C PHE A 130 -9.85 -0.83 4.82
N GLN A 131 -8.91 -1.75 4.57
CA GLN A 131 -7.73 -1.94 5.42
C GLN A 131 -6.48 -1.32 4.80
N TYR A 132 -6.09 -1.78 3.63
CA TYR A 132 -4.89 -1.37 2.90
C TYR A 132 -4.97 -1.82 1.44
N TRP A 133 -3.99 -1.42 0.65
CA TRP A 133 -3.77 -1.91 -0.69
C TRP A 133 -2.77 -3.07 -0.68
N ALA A 134 -2.97 -4.10 -1.49
CA ALA A 134 -2.03 -5.21 -1.65
C ALA A 134 -1.74 -5.49 -3.12
N THR A 135 -0.55 -6.06 -3.41
CA THR A 135 -0.17 -6.44 -4.78
C THR A 135 -0.85 -7.72 -5.27
N ALA A 136 -1.57 -8.43 -4.39
CA ALA A 136 -2.36 -9.61 -4.75
C ALA A 136 -3.82 -9.45 -4.29
N ALA A 137 -4.77 -9.89 -5.10
CA ALA A 137 -6.21 -9.74 -4.85
C ALA A 137 -6.70 -10.45 -3.57
N ASN A 138 -6.03 -11.52 -3.16
CA ASN A 138 -6.31 -12.23 -1.91
C ASN A 138 -5.68 -11.58 -0.66
N GLY A 139 -5.00 -10.42 -0.81
CA GLY A 139 -4.33 -9.70 0.28
C GLY A 139 -2.97 -10.26 0.71
N SER A 140 -2.43 -11.31 0.06
CA SER A 140 -1.14 -11.95 0.41
C SER A 140 0.01 -11.22 -0.21
N GLY A 141 0.06 -10.27 -0.91
CA GLY A 141 1.22 -9.58 -1.50
C GLY A 141 1.80 -8.50 -0.59
N THR A 142 2.66 -7.69 -1.15
CA THR A 142 3.19 -6.51 -0.45
C THR A 142 2.05 -5.53 -0.15
N ARG A 143 2.03 -5.05 1.10
CA ARG A 143 1.02 -4.11 1.61
C ARG A 143 1.48 -2.67 1.45
N TYR A 144 0.54 -1.81 1.10
CA TYR A 144 0.73 -0.38 1.01
C TYR A 144 -0.44 0.36 1.67
N ASN A 145 -0.14 1.27 2.57
CA ASN A 145 -1.15 2.17 3.12
C ASN A 145 -1.39 3.34 2.15
N PRO A 146 -2.58 3.96 2.18
CA PRO A 146 -2.81 5.25 1.53
C PRO A 146 -1.73 6.27 1.93
N GLY A 147 -1.19 7.02 0.96
CA GLY A 147 -0.12 7.98 1.17
C GLY A 147 1.28 7.38 1.36
N GLN A 148 1.44 6.07 1.39
CA GLN A 148 2.75 5.43 1.53
C GLN A 148 3.58 5.60 0.26
N ARG A 149 4.89 5.79 0.42
CA ARG A 149 5.84 5.83 -0.71
C ARG A 149 5.95 4.46 -1.38
N TYR A 150 5.82 4.45 -2.70
CA TYR A 150 6.02 3.28 -3.57
C TYR A 150 7.40 3.37 -4.24
N LEU A 151 8.30 2.47 -3.87
CA LEU A 151 9.68 2.49 -4.33
C LEU A 151 9.93 1.74 -5.64
N PRO A 152 9.28 0.59 -5.95
CA PRO A 152 9.64 -0.21 -7.11
C PRO A 152 9.44 0.53 -8.42
N ASP A 153 10.40 0.40 -9.34
CA ASP A 153 10.29 0.87 -10.73
C ASP A 153 9.69 -0.25 -11.60
N ALA A 154 8.40 -0.53 -11.37
CA ALA A 154 7.65 -1.60 -12.04
C ALA A 154 6.16 -1.27 -12.15
N ASN A 155 5.50 -1.83 -13.16
CA ASN A 155 4.06 -1.82 -13.25
C ASN A 155 3.44 -2.63 -12.10
N VAL A 156 2.35 -2.14 -11.53
CA VAL A 156 1.64 -2.84 -10.46
C VAL A 156 0.15 -2.57 -10.51
N THR A 157 -0.63 -3.57 -10.13
CA THR A 157 -2.05 -3.40 -9.75
C THR A 157 -2.17 -3.60 -8.24
N LEU A 158 -2.73 -2.62 -7.57
CA LEU A 158 -2.99 -2.61 -6.14
C LEU A 158 -4.47 -2.94 -5.89
N TYR A 159 -4.71 -3.99 -5.14
CA TYR A 159 -6.04 -4.49 -4.80
C TYR A 159 -6.44 -4.04 -3.41
N ALA A 160 -7.65 -3.52 -3.26
CA ALA A 160 -8.20 -3.20 -1.94
C ALA A 160 -8.36 -4.46 -1.08
N VAL A 161 -7.92 -4.38 0.17
CA VAL A 161 -8.13 -5.42 1.17
C VAL A 161 -9.18 -4.96 2.16
N TRP A 162 -10.16 -5.82 2.39
CA TRP A 162 -11.37 -5.52 3.15
C TRP A 162 -11.45 -6.35 4.43
N LYS A 163 -11.97 -5.73 5.47
CA LYS A 163 -12.43 -6.40 6.69
C LYS A 163 -13.94 -6.22 6.80
N LEU A 164 -14.66 -7.27 7.16
CA LEU A 164 -16.10 -7.21 7.42
C LEU A 164 -16.40 -6.23 8.57
N ALA A 165 -17.34 -5.35 8.37
CA ALA A 165 -17.79 -4.37 9.39
C ALA A 165 -18.85 -5.02 10.28
N THR A 166 -18.42 -5.79 11.28
CA THR A 166 -19.31 -6.37 12.28
C THR A 166 -19.33 -5.51 13.54
N LYS A 167 -20.47 -5.45 14.20
CA LYS A 167 -20.61 -4.88 15.54
C LYS A 167 -20.76 -6.00 16.54
N PRO A 168 -20.29 -5.83 17.80
CA PRO A 168 -20.53 -6.80 18.84
C PRO A 168 -22.03 -7.05 19.07
N PRO A 169 -22.43 -8.23 19.53
CA PRO A 169 -23.77 -8.47 19.96
C PRO A 169 -24.10 -7.60 21.20
N THR A 170 -25.36 -7.40 21.46
CA THR A 170 -25.81 -6.48 22.51
C THR A 170 -26.72 -7.22 23.51
N ILE A 171 -26.43 -7.10 24.80
CA ILE A 171 -27.33 -7.44 25.89
C ILE A 171 -28.13 -6.15 26.17
N GLN A 172 -29.42 -6.16 25.79
CA GLN A 172 -30.30 -5.00 25.91
C GLN A 172 -30.78 -4.77 27.32
N SER A 173 -31.09 -5.87 28.03
CA SER A 173 -31.38 -5.87 29.45
C SER A 173 -30.96 -7.19 30.08
N PHE A 174 -30.59 -7.15 31.36
CA PHE A 174 -30.33 -8.30 32.17
C PHE A 174 -30.91 -8.06 33.58
N THR A 175 -31.85 -8.90 34.00
CA THR A 175 -32.50 -8.82 35.29
C THR A 175 -32.47 -10.16 36.01
N ALA A 176 -32.51 -10.11 37.31
CA ALA A 176 -32.59 -11.26 38.16
C ALA A 176 -33.68 -11.03 39.24
N GLN A 177 -34.49 -12.04 39.48
CA GLN A 177 -35.58 -11.99 40.45
C GLN A 177 -35.62 -13.28 41.28
N ARG A 178 -35.72 -13.16 42.59
CA ARG A 178 -35.96 -14.34 43.43
C ARG A 178 -37.35 -14.91 43.15
N VAL A 179 -37.40 -16.22 43.09
CA VAL A 179 -38.62 -17.00 42.86
C VAL A 179 -38.64 -18.22 43.78
N ASP A 180 -39.81 -18.75 44.00
CA ASP A 180 -39.99 -20.05 44.64
C ASP A 180 -39.67 -21.21 43.68
N GLU A 181 -39.80 -22.46 44.10
CA GLU A 181 -39.58 -23.67 43.28
C GLU A 181 -40.57 -23.80 42.11
N ALA A 182 -41.72 -23.13 42.19
CA ALA A 182 -42.73 -23.09 41.14
C ALA A 182 -42.47 -21.91 40.15
N GLY A 183 -41.42 -21.09 40.41
CA GLY A 183 -41.07 -19.95 39.59
C GLY A 183 -41.95 -18.70 39.86
N VAL A 184 -42.66 -18.64 40.96
CA VAL A 184 -43.44 -17.49 41.36
C VAL A 184 -42.54 -16.50 42.11
N PRO A 185 -42.64 -15.17 41.85
CA PRO A 185 -41.85 -14.18 42.57
C PRO A 185 -42.02 -14.30 44.10
N ASP A 186 -40.91 -14.53 44.79
CA ASP A 186 -40.83 -14.67 46.26
C ASP A 186 -39.50 -14.10 46.77
N SER A 187 -39.54 -13.07 47.62
CA SER A 187 -38.35 -12.45 48.19
C SER A 187 -37.53 -13.42 49.08
N ASN A 188 -38.14 -14.45 49.61
CA ASN A 188 -37.54 -15.51 50.42
C ASN A 188 -37.23 -16.77 49.59
N GLY A 189 -37.56 -16.75 48.33
CA GLY A 189 -37.32 -17.86 47.41
C GLY A 189 -35.82 -18.20 47.30
N THR A 190 -35.50 -19.47 47.15
CA THR A 190 -34.15 -19.97 47.00
C THR A 190 -33.70 -20.04 45.53
N MET A 191 -34.64 -19.95 44.61
CA MET A 191 -34.35 -19.90 43.18
C MET A 191 -34.22 -18.45 42.71
N VAL A 192 -33.50 -18.24 41.65
CA VAL A 192 -33.37 -16.94 40.96
C VAL A 192 -33.73 -17.12 39.51
N ARG A 193 -34.67 -16.32 39.04
CA ARG A 193 -34.99 -16.18 37.62
C ARG A 193 -34.09 -15.16 36.99
N PHE A 194 -33.26 -15.60 36.03
CA PHE A 194 -32.47 -14.75 35.15
C PHE A 194 -33.27 -14.48 33.90
N THR A 195 -33.34 -13.20 33.49
CA THR A 195 -33.97 -12.82 32.23
C THR A 195 -33.05 -11.87 31.48
N ALA A 196 -32.71 -12.20 30.23
CA ALA A 196 -31.91 -11.36 29.34
C ALA A 196 -32.65 -11.11 28.04
N GLN A 197 -32.67 -9.83 27.61
CA GLN A 197 -33.02 -9.43 26.25
C GLN A 197 -31.73 -9.21 25.50
N TRP A 198 -31.62 -9.76 24.31
CA TRP A 198 -30.37 -9.75 23.54
C TRP A 198 -30.59 -9.63 22.04
N ARG A 199 -29.55 -9.18 21.35
CA ARG A 199 -29.54 -9.05 19.90
C ARG A 199 -28.13 -9.24 19.34
N VAL A 200 -28.03 -9.94 18.20
CA VAL A 200 -26.82 -10.08 17.38
C VAL A 200 -26.90 -9.10 16.21
N ASP A 201 -25.79 -8.44 15.89
CA ASP A 201 -25.71 -7.56 14.71
C ASP A 201 -25.50 -8.41 13.45
N THR A 202 -26.41 -8.28 12.49
CA THR A 202 -26.35 -8.98 11.19
C THR A 202 -25.94 -8.06 10.04
N THR A 203 -25.56 -6.80 10.33
CA THR A 203 -25.33 -5.79 9.28
C THR A 203 -24.17 -6.16 8.36
N GLY A 204 -23.10 -6.74 8.90
CA GLY A 204 -21.92 -7.14 8.12
C GLY A 204 -22.01 -8.57 7.56
N ASP A 205 -22.75 -9.44 8.25
CA ASP A 205 -22.95 -10.83 7.87
C ASP A 205 -24.38 -11.25 8.23
N SER A 206 -25.23 -11.46 7.23
CA SER A 206 -26.62 -11.88 7.43
C SER A 206 -26.75 -13.28 8.04
N ALA A 207 -25.68 -14.08 7.99
CA ALA A 207 -25.60 -15.39 8.63
C ALA A 207 -25.00 -15.34 10.04
N ASN A 208 -24.74 -14.14 10.59
CA ASN A 208 -24.30 -14.01 11.97
C ASN A 208 -25.47 -14.29 12.92
N ALA A 209 -25.25 -15.17 13.90
CA ALA A 209 -26.24 -15.59 14.88
C ALA A 209 -25.59 -15.75 16.25
N CYS A 210 -26.42 -15.88 17.28
CA CYS A 210 -25.98 -16.28 18.60
C CYS A 210 -25.32 -17.66 18.54
N THR A 211 -24.09 -17.75 18.99
CA THR A 211 -23.37 -19.03 19.11
C THR A 211 -23.41 -19.58 20.53
N SER A 212 -23.64 -18.71 21.51
CA SER A 212 -23.82 -19.13 22.92
C SER A 212 -24.42 -17.96 23.71
N LEU A 213 -25.46 -18.24 24.47
CA LEU A 213 -25.93 -17.39 25.56
C LEU A 213 -25.93 -18.20 26.83
N ARG A 214 -25.20 -17.73 27.84
CA ARG A 214 -25.02 -18.39 29.14
C ARG A 214 -25.33 -17.43 30.25
N PHE A 215 -25.90 -17.97 31.32
CA PHE A 215 -25.99 -17.32 32.62
C PHE A 215 -24.95 -17.91 33.57
N GLY A 216 -24.52 -17.11 34.53
CA GLY A 216 -23.56 -17.53 35.51
C GLY A 216 -23.66 -16.72 36.79
N TYR A 217 -23.06 -17.23 37.86
CA TYR A 217 -23.01 -16.56 39.16
C TYR A 217 -21.64 -16.74 39.81
N LYS A 218 -21.35 -15.89 40.78
CA LYS A 218 -20.25 -16.08 41.71
C LYS A 218 -20.59 -15.50 43.08
N ASN A 219 -20.06 -16.11 44.14
CA ASN A 219 -20.01 -15.51 45.47
C ASN A 219 -19.03 -14.37 45.52
N ALA A 220 -19.10 -13.47 46.50
CA ALA A 220 -18.32 -12.22 46.55
C ALA A 220 -16.82 -12.38 46.24
N ASN A 221 -16.20 -13.48 46.66
CA ASN A 221 -14.77 -13.77 46.49
C ASN A 221 -14.50 -15.05 45.67
N GLY A 222 -15.51 -15.59 44.96
CA GLY A 222 -15.41 -16.85 44.24
C GLY A 222 -15.08 -16.68 42.75
N ALA A 223 -14.78 -17.79 42.09
CA ALA A 223 -14.76 -17.88 40.64
C ALA A 223 -16.18 -17.87 40.05
N TRP A 224 -16.31 -17.53 38.77
CA TRP A 224 -17.57 -17.65 38.05
C TRP A 224 -17.94 -19.12 37.86
N THR A 225 -19.19 -19.45 38.13
CA THR A 225 -19.84 -20.72 37.76
C THR A 225 -20.86 -20.40 36.68
N ASP A 226 -20.64 -20.91 35.46
CA ASP A 226 -21.56 -20.71 34.34
C ASP A 226 -22.43 -21.96 34.16
N TYR A 227 -23.70 -21.72 33.84
CA TYR A 227 -24.61 -22.76 33.38
C TYR A 227 -24.33 -23.11 31.92
N ASP A 228 -24.80 -24.25 31.45
CA ASP A 228 -24.73 -24.62 30.04
C ASP A 228 -25.43 -23.59 29.16
N PRO A 229 -25.02 -23.45 27.90
CA PRO A 229 -25.67 -22.52 26.98
C PRO A 229 -27.14 -22.84 26.83
N VAL A 230 -27.97 -21.81 26.98
CA VAL A 230 -29.45 -21.94 26.84
C VAL A 230 -29.93 -21.51 25.44
N VAL A 231 -29.10 -20.81 24.69
CA VAL A 231 -29.34 -20.44 23.30
C VAL A 231 -28.04 -20.60 22.52
N ASN A 232 -28.12 -21.20 21.34
CA ASN A 232 -27.02 -21.42 20.40
C ASN A 232 -27.39 -21.08 18.96
N ASP A 233 -28.49 -20.35 18.75
CA ASP A 233 -28.98 -19.92 17.43
C ASP A 233 -29.84 -18.65 17.60
N GLY A 234 -30.21 -18.05 16.45
CA GLY A 234 -31.05 -16.85 16.37
C GLY A 234 -30.29 -15.54 16.43
N THR A 235 -30.99 -14.46 16.11
CA THR A 235 -30.42 -13.11 15.98
C THR A 235 -30.91 -12.15 17.07
N SER A 236 -31.96 -12.48 17.79
CA SER A 236 -32.46 -11.74 18.95
C SER A 236 -33.48 -12.57 19.74
N GLY A 237 -33.69 -12.20 20.99
CA GLY A 237 -34.71 -12.85 21.82
C GLY A 237 -34.72 -12.34 23.25
N THR A 238 -35.69 -12.90 23.99
CA THR A 238 -35.74 -12.86 25.48
C THR A 238 -35.56 -14.28 25.97
N THR A 239 -34.53 -14.48 26.80
CA THR A 239 -34.22 -15.80 27.35
C THR A 239 -34.33 -15.74 28.86
N THR A 240 -34.99 -16.77 29.44
CA THR A 240 -35.21 -16.87 30.87
C THR A 240 -34.81 -18.26 31.32
N ILE A 241 -34.11 -18.33 32.46
CA ILE A 241 -33.87 -19.58 33.22
C ILE A 241 -34.13 -19.36 34.71
N ASP A 242 -34.56 -20.37 35.37
CA ASP A 242 -34.62 -20.43 36.83
C ASP A 242 -33.44 -21.30 37.35
N ALA A 243 -32.64 -20.76 38.20
CA ALA A 243 -31.42 -21.38 38.71
C ALA A 243 -31.30 -21.29 40.22
N GLY A 244 -30.60 -22.22 40.79
CA GLY A 244 -30.39 -22.31 42.24
C GLY A 244 -30.18 -23.73 42.71
N PRO A 245 -30.30 -24.00 44.03
CA PRO A 245 -30.70 -23.05 45.09
C PRO A 245 -29.59 -22.08 45.49
N PHE A 246 -29.97 -20.82 45.77
CA PHE A 246 -29.09 -19.79 46.32
C PHE A 246 -29.40 -19.49 47.76
N SER A 247 -28.38 -19.29 48.58
CA SER A 247 -28.55 -18.89 49.96
C SER A 247 -29.25 -17.53 50.06
N THR A 248 -30.26 -17.43 50.92
CA THR A 248 -30.97 -16.17 51.15
C THR A 248 -30.18 -15.14 51.96
N GLY A 249 -29.10 -15.56 52.64
CA GLY A 249 -28.23 -14.68 53.42
C GLY A 249 -26.93 -14.27 52.71
N ALA A 250 -26.71 -14.68 51.46
CA ALA A 250 -25.48 -14.35 50.69
C ALA A 250 -25.74 -13.42 49.52
N SER A 251 -24.81 -12.52 49.27
CA SER A 251 -24.79 -11.69 48.06
C SER A 251 -24.07 -12.45 46.95
N HIS A 252 -24.66 -12.48 45.77
CA HIS A 252 -24.13 -13.10 44.58
C HIS A 252 -24.00 -12.06 43.47
N GLN A 253 -22.94 -12.11 42.70
CA GLN A 253 -22.89 -11.46 41.43
C GLN A 253 -23.41 -12.40 40.33
N LEU A 254 -24.24 -11.88 39.46
CA LEU A 254 -24.91 -12.64 38.42
C LEU A 254 -24.45 -12.11 37.07
N ARG A 255 -24.23 -12.98 36.09
CA ARG A 255 -23.71 -12.66 34.78
C ARG A 255 -24.56 -13.29 33.69
N VAL A 256 -24.74 -12.55 32.59
CA VAL A 256 -25.10 -13.12 31.30
C VAL A 256 -23.97 -12.90 30.33
N THR A 257 -23.63 -13.90 29.54
CA THR A 257 -22.60 -13.86 28.49
C THR A 257 -23.23 -14.25 27.17
N LEU A 258 -23.10 -13.37 26.17
CA LEU A 258 -23.62 -13.53 24.82
C LEU A 258 -22.48 -13.56 23.85
N SER A 259 -22.40 -14.61 23.06
CA SER A 259 -21.41 -14.77 21.98
C SER A 259 -22.10 -14.86 20.63
N ASP A 260 -21.50 -14.25 19.63
CA ASP A 260 -21.83 -14.47 18.23
C ASP A 260 -20.62 -15.08 17.49
N LYS A 261 -20.70 -15.20 16.19
CA LYS A 261 -19.62 -15.74 15.33
C LYS A 261 -18.27 -14.97 15.48
N TYR A 262 -18.30 -13.72 15.94
CA TYR A 262 -17.14 -12.83 15.90
C TYR A 262 -16.65 -12.39 17.27
N THR A 263 -17.53 -12.29 18.26
CA THR A 263 -17.18 -11.70 19.55
C THR A 263 -18.12 -12.14 20.67
N THR A 264 -17.72 -11.83 21.89
CA THR A 264 -18.45 -12.14 23.12
C THR A 264 -18.58 -10.87 23.95
N VAL A 265 -19.77 -10.64 24.50
CA VAL A 265 -20.06 -9.58 25.48
C VAL A 265 -20.67 -10.17 26.78
N SER A 266 -20.52 -9.46 27.87
CA SER A 266 -21.11 -9.86 29.16
C SER A 266 -21.74 -8.67 29.87
N SER A 267 -22.79 -8.95 30.64
CA SER A 267 -23.41 -8.01 31.59
C SER A 267 -23.46 -8.64 32.96
N VAL A 268 -23.23 -7.83 33.99
CA VAL A 268 -23.20 -8.27 35.40
C VAL A 268 -24.19 -7.45 36.21
N THR A 269 -24.93 -8.11 37.12
CA THR A 269 -25.79 -7.48 38.12
C THR A 269 -25.56 -8.12 39.49
N THR A 270 -26.06 -7.52 40.57
CA THR A 270 -25.95 -8.01 41.94
C THR A 270 -27.35 -8.18 42.57
#